data_af16ae8d341b3503b5c57c7469052d64
#
_entry.id   af16ae8d341b3503b5c57c7469052d64
#
_cell.length_a   1.000
_cell.length_b   1.000
_cell.length_c   1.000
_cell.angle_alpha   90.00
_cell.angle_beta   90.00
_cell.angle_gamma   90.00
#
_symmetry.space_group_name_H-M   'P 1'
#
loop_
_entity.id
_entity.type
_entity.pdbx_description
1 polymer ?
#
loop_
_entity_poly.entity_id
_entity_poly.type
_entity_poly.pdbx_seq_one_letter_code
_entity_poly.pdbx_strand_id
1 'polypeptide(L)'
;ANFKAVMRLFNKFTQGTNESVMDSLYRWMYGQLSINGITLDLDSTVMTRYGAQEGAARGYNPAKRGRASHHPLMAFVADTRMIANCWLRPGNSSSANNVQAFLANTRHRLGDKQVSLLRADSGFSDTAFLDHLDQQQRHHIIALRQNQPLQRALVNAEGWWGLQEARGQPIEGIELTRFAYQAHIWSKPRWVVGIRQHIERRAAPKG
;
A
#
# COMPACT_ATOMS: atom_id res chain seq x y z
N ALA A 1 9.10 -30.11 -14.96
CA ALA A 1 10.34 -29.40 -15.27
C ALA A 1 11.41 -29.76 -14.24
N ASN A 2 12.64 -30.04 -14.69
CA ASN A 2 13.74 -30.37 -13.80
C ASN A 2 14.19 -29.11 -13.05
N PHE A 3 14.27 -29.15 -11.70
CA PHE A 3 14.73 -28.05 -10.86
C PHE A 3 16.05 -27.41 -11.37
N LYS A 4 17.00 -28.23 -11.83
CA LYS A 4 18.26 -27.75 -12.42
C LYS A 4 18.06 -26.92 -13.70
N ALA A 5 17.05 -27.20 -14.48
CA ALA A 5 16.74 -26.39 -15.69
C ALA A 5 16.16 -25.02 -15.32
N VAL A 6 15.29 -24.99 -14.31
CA VAL A 6 14.74 -23.74 -13.75
C VAL A 6 15.85 -22.88 -13.18
N MET A 7 16.75 -23.44 -12.36
CA MET A 7 17.89 -22.70 -11.80
C MET A 7 18.83 -22.17 -12.90
N ARG A 8 19.11 -22.97 -13.95
CA ARG A 8 19.93 -22.51 -15.07
C ARG A 8 19.27 -21.36 -15.85
N LEU A 9 17.95 -21.37 -15.97
CA LEU A 9 17.21 -20.25 -16.56
C LEU A 9 17.38 -18.98 -15.74
N PHE A 10 17.10 -19.04 -14.42
CA PHE A 10 17.24 -17.87 -13.56
C PHE A 10 18.65 -17.32 -13.47
N ASN A 11 19.66 -18.19 -13.51
CA ASN A 11 21.06 -17.75 -13.49
C ASN A 11 21.49 -17.00 -14.77
N LYS A 12 20.67 -16.98 -15.82
CA LYS A 12 20.92 -16.16 -17.03
C LYS A 12 20.48 -14.71 -16.89
N PHE A 13 19.68 -14.39 -15.87
CA PHE A 13 19.20 -13.05 -15.65
C PHE A 13 20.19 -12.26 -14.80
N THR A 14 20.60 -11.11 -15.30
CA THR A 14 21.18 -10.02 -14.49
C THR A 14 20.04 -9.11 -14.03
N GLN A 15 20.33 -8.20 -13.09
CA GLN A 15 19.31 -7.22 -12.67
C GLN A 15 18.78 -6.43 -13.87
N GLY A 16 19.66 -5.90 -14.73
CA GLY A 16 19.24 -5.10 -15.89
C GLY A 16 18.46 -5.89 -16.94
N THR A 17 18.84 -7.14 -17.22
CA THR A 17 18.07 -7.99 -18.15
C THR A 17 16.73 -8.40 -17.56
N ASN A 18 16.66 -8.64 -16.25
CA ASN A 18 15.43 -8.96 -15.55
C ASN A 18 14.44 -7.78 -15.62
N GLU A 19 14.90 -6.57 -15.34
CA GLU A 19 14.09 -5.35 -15.44
C GLU A 19 13.52 -5.17 -16.84
N SER A 20 14.36 -5.27 -17.88
CA SER A 20 13.93 -5.14 -19.28
C SER A 20 12.89 -6.18 -19.70
N VAL A 21 13.11 -7.45 -19.34
CA VAL A 21 12.17 -8.54 -19.65
C VAL A 21 10.85 -8.33 -18.92
N MET A 22 10.91 -8.01 -17.63
CA MET A 22 9.71 -7.80 -16.82
C MET A 22 8.92 -6.57 -17.27
N ASP A 23 9.56 -5.46 -17.58
CA ASP A 23 8.87 -4.27 -18.10
C ASP A 23 8.14 -4.56 -19.41
N SER A 24 8.78 -5.29 -20.33
CA SER A 24 8.15 -5.69 -21.59
C SER A 24 6.98 -6.64 -21.37
N LEU A 25 7.13 -7.62 -20.48
CA LEU A 25 6.09 -8.60 -20.15
C LEU A 25 4.89 -7.92 -19.49
N TYR A 26 5.10 -7.02 -18.53
CA TYR A 26 4.02 -6.30 -17.86
C TYR A 26 3.26 -5.41 -18.85
N ARG A 27 3.96 -4.65 -19.69
CA ARG A 27 3.33 -3.79 -20.70
C ARG A 27 2.51 -4.59 -21.70
N TRP A 28 3.03 -5.72 -22.17
CA TRP A 28 2.27 -6.63 -23.03
C TRP A 28 1.03 -7.17 -22.33
N MET A 29 1.18 -7.68 -21.11
CA MET A 29 0.07 -8.25 -20.32
C MET A 29 -1.03 -7.22 -20.07
N TYR A 30 -0.66 -6.02 -19.61
CA TYR A 30 -1.64 -4.95 -19.36
C TYR A 30 -2.24 -4.41 -20.64
N GLY A 31 -1.51 -4.40 -21.75
CA GLY A 31 -2.03 -4.05 -23.07
C GLY A 31 -3.17 -4.94 -23.55
N GLN A 32 -3.22 -6.20 -23.10
CA GLN A 32 -4.31 -7.13 -23.46
C GLN A 32 -5.61 -6.90 -22.62
N LEU A 33 -5.54 -6.11 -21.56
CA LEU A 33 -6.67 -5.93 -20.66
C LEU A 33 -7.51 -4.71 -21.05
N SER A 34 -8.82 -4.88 -21.18
CA SER A 34 -9.79 -3.80 -21.41
C SER A 34 -10.21 -3.13 -20.10
N ILE A 35 -9.24 -2.71 -19.29
CA ILE A 35 -9.48 -2.02 -18.01
C ILE A 35 -9.06 -0.54 -18.10
N ASN A 36 -9.90 0.34 -17.59
CA ASN A 36 -9.62 1.76 -17.45
C ASN A 36 -10.03 2.23 -16.04
N GLY A 37 -9.38 3.28 -15.54
CA GLY A 37 -9.72 3.79 -14.23
C GLY A 37 -9.29 2.89 -13.08
N ILE A 38 -8.03 2.39 -13.13
CA ILE A 38 -7.49 1.43 -12.18
C ILE A 38 -7.43 2.02 -10.76
N THR A 39 -7.91 1.27 -9.78
CA THR A 39 -7.53 1.45 -8.38
C THR A 39 -6.25 0.66 -8.10
N LEU A 40 -5.21 1.35 -7.64
CA LEU A 40 -3.91 0.78 -7.34
C LEU A 40 -3.73 0.68 -5.83
N ASP A 41 -3.56 -0.53 -5.32
CA ASP A 41 -3.26 -0.78 -3.91
C ASP A 41 -1.75 -0.92 -3.71
N LEU A 42 -1.18 -0.11 -2.82
CA LEU A 42 0.20 -0.26 -2.38
C LEU A 42 0.25 -1.03 -1.07
N ASP A 43 1.14 -1.99 -1.03
CA ASP A 43 1.38 -2.79 0.17
C ASP A 43 2.88 -3.06 0.34
N SER A 44 3.29 -3.30 1.56
CA SER A 44 4.63 -3.77 1.87
C SER A 44 4.59 -4.77 3.02
N THR A 45 5.36 -5.82 2.92
CA THR A 45 5.35 -6.89 3.91
C THR A 45 6.78 -7.24 4.34
N VAL A 46 6.92 -7.88 5.49
CA VAL A 46 8.22 -8.33 5.99
C VAL A 46 8.38 -9.82 5.73
N MET A 47 9.36 -10.18 4.91
CA MET A 47 9.70 -11.56 4.62
C MET A 47 10.95 -11.97 5.38
N THR A 48 10.78 -12.59 6.54
CA THR A 48 11.89 -13.10 7.38
C THR A 48 12.75 -14.09 6.60
N ARG A 49 14.07 -13.98 6.73
CA ARG A 49 15.04 -14.86 6.11
C ARG A 49 15.81 -15.67 7.13
N TYR A 50 16.15 -16.87 6.73
CA TYR A 50 17.00 -17.79 7.49
C TYR A 50 18.25 -18.09 6.65
N GLY A 51 19.42 -17.89 7.24
CA GLY A 51 20.70 -17.98 6.54
C GLY A 51 21.13 -16.67 5.86
N ALA A 52 22.26 -16.70 5.17
CA ALA A 52 22.81 -15.57 4.43
C ALA A 52 22.17 -15.50 3.04
N GLN A 53 21.27 -14.55 2.87
CA GLN A 53 20.62 -14.29 1.58
C GLN A 53 20.99 -12.89 1.09
N GLU A 54 21.32 -12.79 -0.18
CA GLU A 54 21.68 -11.53 -0.83
C GLU A 54 20.58 -10.49 -0.65
N GLY A 55 20.97 -9.26 -0.31
CA GLY A 55 20.05 -8.14 -0.10
C GLY A 55 19.19 -8.23 1.18
N ALA A 56 19.29 -9.29 1.98
CA ALA A 56 18.61 -9.35 3.27
C ALA A 56 19.32 -8.48 4.31
N ALA A 57 18.56 -7.67 5.04
CA ALA A 57 19.09 -6.81 6.11
C ALA A 57 18.26 -6.93 7.38
N ARG A 58 18.88 -6.58 8.51
CA ARG A 58 18.18 -6.46 9.80
C ARG A 58 17.45 -5.11 9.82
N GLY A 59 16.16 -5.15 10.14
CA GLY A 59 15.29 -3.99 10.26
C GLY A 59 14.08 -4.31 11.11
N TYR A 60 13.01 -3.53 10.93
CA TYR A 60 11.74 -3.81 11.60
C TYR A 60 11.18 -5.16 11.15
N ASN A 61 11.10 -6.10 12.07
CA ASN A 61 10.54 -7.42 11.85
C ASN A 61 9.69 -7.80 13.08
N PRO A 62 8.38 -7.57 13.03
CA PRO A 62 7.50 -7.81 14.17
C PRO A 62 7.36 -9.29 14.51
N ALA A 63 7.46 -10.17 13.52
CA ALA A 63 7.32 -11.62 13.73
C ALA A 63 8.59 -12.26 14.32
N LYS A 64 9.77 -11.76 13.94
CA LYS A 64 11.08 -12.34 14.35
C LYS A 64 12.12 -11.22 14.55
N ARG A 65 12.07 -10.57 15.73
CA ARG A 65 13.00 -9.48 16.09
C ARG A 65 14.46 -9.88 15.89
N GLY A 66 15.26 -8.98 15.33
CA GLY A 66 16.70 -9.16 15.11
C GLY A 66 17.07 -10.10 13.95
N ARG A 67 16.13 -10.74 13.28
CA ARG A 67 16.39 -11.53 12.07
C ARG A 67 16.48 -10.65 10.84
N ALA A 68 17.37 -11.04 9.91
CA ALA A 68 17.42 -10.44 8.60
C ALA A 68 16.11 -10.73 7.82
N SER A 69 15.70 -9.80 7.02
CA SER A 69 14.49 -9.90 6.22
C SER A 69 14.64 -9.14 4.89
N HIS A 70 13.73 -9.41 3.97
CA HIS A 70 13.42 -8.50 2.88
C HIS A 70 12.11 -7.77 3.22
N HIS A 71 11.95 -6.57 2.66
CA HIS A 71 10.75 -5.76 2.80
C HIS A 71 10.25 -5.36 1.40
N PRO A 72 9.66 -6.32 0.64
CA PRO A 72 9.15 -6.03 -0.70
C PRO A 72 8.11 -4.92 -0.67
N LEU A 73 8.14 -4.07 -1.70
CA LEU A 73 7.12 -3.08 -2.00
C LEU A 73 6.33 -3.60 -3.20
N MET A 74 5.03 -3.63 -3.06
CA MET A 74 4.13 -4.22 -4.06
C MET A 74 3.03 -3.24 -4.44
N ALA A 75 2.59 -3.32 -5.70
CA ALA A 75 1.41 -2.63 -6.19
C ALA A 75 0.48 -3.64 -6.85
N PHE A 76 -0.79 -3.57 -6.48
CA PHE A 76 -1.84 -4.45 -7.01
C PHE A 76 -2.91 -3.64 -7.73
N VAL A 77 -3.42 -4.15 -8.83
CA VAL A 77 -4.67 -3.67 -9.43
C VAL A 77 -5.82 -4.25 -8.63
N ALA A 78 -6.56 -3.40 -7.90
CA ALA A 78 -7.57 -3.81 -6.93
C ALA A 78 -8.64 -4.75 -7.53
N ASP A 79 -9.16 -4.40 -8.69
CA ASP A 79 -10.27 -5.13 -9.32
C ASP A 79 -9.87 -6.53 -9.79
N THR A 80 -8.66 -6.68 -10.30
CA THR A 80 -8.16 -7.96 -10.85
C THR A 80 -7.27 -8.72 -9.88
N ARG A 81 -6.81 -8.06 -8.80
CA ARG A 81 -5.78 -8.57 -7.86
C ARG A 81 -4.45 -8.91 -8.53
N MET A 82 -4.22 -8.43 -9.75
CA MET A 82 -2.97 -8.64 -10.45
C MET A 82 -1.87 -7.73 -9.88
N ILE A 83 -0.65 -8.27 -9.81
CA ILE A 83 0.51 -7.49 -9.41
C ILE A 83 0.90 -6.55 -10.55
N ALA A 84 0.83 -5.25 -10.30
CA ALA A 84 1.28 -4.22 -11.23
C ALA A 84 2.80 -4.01 -11.16
N ASN A 85 3.38 -4.16 -9.98
CA ASN A 85 4.81 -4.05 -9.76
C ASN A 85 5.22 -4.68 -8.42
N CYS A 86 6.47 -5.14 -8.35
CA CYS A 86 7.07 -5.63 -7.12
C CYS A 86 8.56 -5.29 -7.10
N TRP A 87 9.02 -4.62 -6.04
CA TRP A 87 10.44 -4.39 -5.76
C TRP A 87 10.86 -5.13 -4.51
N LEU A 88 11.83 -6.03 -4.63
CA LEU A 88 12.44 -6.67 -3.49
C LEU A 88 13.44 -5.72 -2.85
N ARG A 89 13.16 -5.29 -1.61
CA ARG A 89 13.98 -4.33 -0.88
C ARG A 89 14.58 -4.98 0.37
N PRO A 90 15.72 -4.47 0.89
CA PRO A 90 16.29 -4.96 2.14
C PRO A 90 15.34 -4.69 3.33
N GLY A 91 15.46 -5.51 4.38
CA GLY A 91 14.57 -5.48 5.54
C GLY A 91 14.63 -4.23 6.41
N ASN A 92 15.64 -3.37 6.22
CA ASN A 92 15.75 -2.06 6.85
C ASN A 92 15.05 -0.93 6.08
N SER A 93 14.35 -1.25 4.98
CA SER A 93 13.53 -0.27 4.25
C SER A 93 12.22 -0.01 4.98
N SER A 94 11.74 1.22 5.00
CA SER A 94 10.37 1.57 5.38
C SER A 94 9.41 1.44 4.19
N SER A 95 8.08 1.42 4.43
CA SER A 95 7.09 1.36 3.36
C SER A 95 7.22 2.54 2.39
N ALA A 96 7.44 3.76 2.91
CA ALA A 96 7.55 4.97 2.12
C ALA A 96 8.90 5.13 1.37
N ASN A 97 9.95 4.36 1.71
CA ASN A 97 11.23 4.48 1.04
C ASN A 97 11.09 4.17 -0.46
N ASN A 98 11.57 5.09 -1.31
CA ASN A 98 11.56 4.98 -2.76
C ASN A 98 10.15 4.79 -3.40
N VAL A 99 9.07 5.08 -2.67
CA VAL A 99 7.69 4.87 -3.16
C VAL A 99 7.38 5.71 -4.40
N GLN A 100 7.93 6.91 -4.52
CA GLN A 100 7.72 7.77 -5.70
C GLN A 100 8.35 7.17 -6.95
N ALA A 101 9.60 6.70 -6.86
CA ALA A 101 10.27 6.01 -7.96
C ALA A 101 9.59 4.69 -8.32
N PHE A 102 9.12 3.95 -7.30
CA PHE A 102 8.33 2.75 -7.49
C PHE A 102 7.02 3.01 -8.24
N LEU A 103 6.30 4.08 -7.89
CA LEU A 103 5.08 4.47 -8.59
C LEU A 103 5.35 4.90 -10.04
N ALA A 104 6.43 5.63 -10.29
CA ALA A 104 6.83 6.00 -11.64
C ALA A 104 7.11 4.75 -12.51
N ASN A 105 7.85 3.79 -11.97
CA ASN A 105 8.11 2.50 -12.63
C ASN A 105 6.82 1.68 -12.81
N THR A 106 5.93 1.66 -11.81
CA THR A 106 4.63 0.98 -11.90
C THR A 106 3.78 1.55 -13.04
N ARG A 107 3.70 2.87 -13.16
CA ARG A 107 2.97 3.52 -14.25
C ARG A 107 3.57 3.21 -15.62
N HIS A 108 4.89 3.16 -15.72
CA HIS A 108 5.57 2.74 -16.95
C HIS A 108 5.16 1.32 -17.37
N ARG A 109 5.07 0.39 -16.42
CA ARG A 109 4.64 -1.01 -16.64
C ARG A 109 3.17 -1.14 -17.03
N LEU A 110 2.32 -0.29 -16.46
CA LEU A 110 0.89 -0.26 -16.78
C LEU A 110 0.60 0.29 -18.19
N GLY A 111 1.57 0.97 -18.82
CA GLY A 111 1.47 1.50 -20.19
C GLY A 111 0.42 2.61 -20.29
N ASP A 112 -0.62 2.40 -21.07
CA ASP A 112 -1.72 3.34 -21.33
C ASP A 112 -2.78 3.36 -20.23
N LYS A 113 -2.73 2.43 -19.28
CA LYS A 113 -3.73 2.33 -18.21
C LYS A 113 -3.64 3.51 -17.24
N GLN A 114 -4.78 4.10 -16.94
CA GLN A 114 -4.86 5.25 -16.04
C GLN A 114 -5.16 4.79 -14.60
N VAL A 115 -4.33 5.26 -13.67
CA VAL A 115 -4.57 5.06 -12.24
C VAL A 115 -5.48 6.18 -11.75
N SER A 116 -6.74 5.85 -11.45
CA SER A 116 -7.76 6.79 -10.96
C SER A 116 -7.72 6.96 -9.45
N LEU A 117 -7.36 5.93 -8.71
CA LEU A 117 -7.29 5.96 -7.25
C LEU A 117 -6.07 5.18 -6.78
N LEU A 118 -5.36 5.72 -5.80
CA LEU A 118 -4.30 5.04 -5.08
C LEU A 118 -4.74 4.79 -3.64
N ARG A 119 -4.60 3.55 -3.17
CA ARG A 119 -4.87 3.19 -1.77
C ARG A 119 -3.60 2.63 -1.13
N ALA A 120 -3.39 2.94 0.15
CA ALA A 120 -2.28 2.40 0.91
C ALA A 120 -2.57 2.37 2.41
N ASP A 121 -1.82 1.54 3.14
CA ASP A 121 -1.87 1.49 4.58
C ASP A 121 -1.13 2.68 5.26
N SER A 122 -1.15 2.71 6.57
CA SER A 122 -0.52 3.78 7.37
C SER A 122 1.01 3.81 7.29
N GLY A 123 1.65 2.78 6.78
CA GLY A 123 3.08 2.75 6.52
C GLY A 123 3.52 3.73 5.41
N PHE A 124 2.55 4.14 4.58
CA PHE A 124 2.75 5.11 3.50
C PHE A 124 2.30 6.53 3.85
N SER A 125 1.84 6.79 5.08
CA SER A 125 1.44 8.14 5.52
C SER A 125 2.65 9.06 5.80
N ASP A 126 3.54 9.14 4.83
CA ASP A 126 4.72 10.00 4.82
C ASP A 126 4.39 11.35 4.20
N THR A 127 4.87 12.46 4.82
CA THR A 127 4.52 13.81 4.39
C THR A 127 4.99 14.10 2.96
N ALA A 128 6.22 13.73 2.62
CA ALA A 128 6.77 13.97 1.28
C ALA A 128 6.00 13.18 0.21
N PHE A 129 5.56 11.99 0.55
CA PHE A 129 4.73 11.17 -0.34
C PHE A 129 3.33 11.76 -0.54
N LEU A 130 2.68 12.21 0.54
CA LEU A 130 1.38 12.87 0.46
C LEU A 130 1.46 14.17 -0.35
N ASP A 131 2.48 15.00 -0.13
CA ASP A 131 2.72 16.23 -0.88
C ASP A 131 2.96 15.92 -2.39
N HIS A 132 3.70 14.86 -2.69
CA HIS A 132 3.91 14.42 -4.07
C HIS A 132 2.59 14.02 -4.76
N LEU A 133 1.74 13.25 -4.09
CA LEU A 133 0.43 12.86 -4.63
C LEU A 133 -0.47 14.06 -4.87
N ASP A 134 -0.48 15.01 -3.95
CA ASP A 134 -1.22 16.27 -4.07
C ASP A 134 -0.73 17.14 -5.25
N GLN A 135 0.59 17.28 -5.39
CA GLN A 135 1.21 18.02 -6.50
C GLN A 135 0.86 17.39 -7.86
N GLN A 136 0.79 16.06 -7.90
CA GLN A 136 0.41 15.31 -9.09
C GLN A 136 -1.11 15.23 -9.29
N GLN A 137 -1.91 15.88 -8.42
CA GLN A 137 -3.38 15.85 -8.44
C GLN A 137 -3.94 14.41 -8.47
N ARG A 138 -3.29 13.49 -7.72
CA ARG A 138 -3.68 12.08 -7.66
C ARG A 138 -4.70 11.86 -6.56
N HIS A 139 -5.84 11.27 -6.92
CA HIS A 139 -6.78 10.80 -5.91
C HIS A 139 -6.15 9.66 -5.11
N HIS A 140 -6.20 9.79 -3.79
CA HIS A 140 -5.62 8.80 -2.91
C HIS A 140 -6.39 8.63 -1.61
N ILE A 141 -6.35 7.42 -1.07
CA ILE A 141 -6.84 7.06 0.26
C ILE A 141 -5.70 6.35 1.00
N ILE A 142 -5.11 7.03 1.96
CA ILE A 142 -4.00 6.48 2.76
C ILE A 142 -4.42 6.49 4.22
N ALA A 143 -4.36 5.31 4.86
CA ALA A 143 -4.66 5.21 6.28
C ALA A 143 -3.67 6.04 7.10
N LEU A 144 -4.16 6.74 8.11
CA LEU A 144 -3.31 7.51 9.03
C LEU A 144 -3.02 6.71 10.29
N ARG A 145 -1.79 6.82 10.79
CA ARG A 145 -1.49 6.33 12.13
C ARG A 145 -2.19 7.19 13.17
N GLN A 146 -2.96 6.56 14.03
CA GLN A 146 -3.59 7.25 15.13
C GLN A 146 -2.51 7.76 16.12
N ASN A 147 -2.51 9.06 16.32
CA ASN A 147 -1.76 9.74 17.38
C ASN A 147 -2.70 10.60 18.20
N GLN A 148 -2.24 11.09 19.34
CA GLN A 148 -3.10 11.87 20.25
C GLN A 148 -3.76 13.10 19.58
N PRO A 149 -3.06 13.93 18.77
CA PRO A 149 -3.70 15.05 18.08
C PRO A 149 -4.84 14.60 17.13
N LEU A 150 -4.59 13.55 16.33
CA LEU A 150 -5.60 13.01 15.41
C LEU A 150 -6.79 12.40 16.17
N GLN A 151 -6.53 11.69 17.27
CA GLN A 151 -7.59 11.15 18.13
C GLN A 151 -8.48 12.25 18.73
N ARG A 152 -7.86 13.35 19.23
CA ARG A 152 -8.61 14.51 19.72
C ARG A 152 -9.44 15.16 18.61
N ALA A 153 -8.89 15.32 17.42
CA ALA A 153 -9.62 15.85 16.28
C ALA A 153 -10.81 14.94 15.90
N LEU A 154 -10.61 13.62 15.93
CA LEU A 154 -11.65 12.63 15.62
C LEU A 154 -12.78 12.63 16.68
N VAL A 155 -12.44 12.73 17.95
CA VAL A 155 -13.43 12.80 19.05
C VAL A 155 -14.28 14.07 18.94
N ASN A 156 -13.68 15.19 18.53
CA ASN A 156 -14.37 16.48 18.36
C ASN A 156 -15.03 16.63 16.98
N ALA A 157 -14.89 15.64 16.10
CA ALA A 157 -15.51 15.70 14.78
C ALA A 157 -17.03 15.57 14.88
N GLU A 158 -17.71 16.42 14.15
CA GLU A 158 -19.17 16.46 14.05
C GLU A 158 -19.65 15.85 12.73
N GLY A 159 -20.97 15.77 12.54
CA GLY A 159 -21.56 15.33 11.28
C GLY A 159 -21.29 13.87 10.94
N TRP A 160 -21.44 12.99 11.95
CA TRP A 160 -21.39 11.55 11.73
C TRP A 160 -22.64 11.06 11.00
N TRP A 161 -22.44 10.20 10.00
CA TRP A 161 -23.53 9.57 9.24
C TRP A 161 -23.30 8.05 9.13
N GLY A 162 -24.39 7.29 9.05
CA GLY A 162 -24.34 5.84 8.88
C GLY A 162 -23.75 5.46 7.50
N LEU A 163 -22.93 4.41 7.48
CA LEU A 163 -22.42 3.84 6.25
C LEU A 163 -23.56 3.09 5.53
N GLN A 164 -23.63 3.25 4.21
CA GLN A 164 -24.56 2.54 3.34
C GLN A 164 -23.80 1.69 2.34
N GLU A 165 -24.32 0.51 2.02
CA GLU A 165 -23.84 -0.27 0.88
C GLU A 165 -24.13 0.45 -0.43
N ALA A 166 -23.50 -0.02 -1.53
CA ALA A 166 -23.70 0.53 -2.87
C ALA A 166 -25.17 0.54 -3.34
N ARG A 167 -26.03 -0.29 -2.73
CA ARG A 167 -27.47 -0.36 -2.99
C ARG A 167 -28.32 0.48 -2.03
N GLY A 168 -27.68 1.31 -1.19
CA GLY A 168 -28.36 2.17 -0.24
C GLY A 168 -28.81 1.48 1.08
N GLN A 169 -28.52 0.20 1.27
CA GLN A 169 -28.81 -0.48 2.54
C GLN A 169 -27.87 0.01 3.63
N PRO A 170 -28.38 0.38 4.82
CA PRO A 170 -27.53 0.80 5.93
C PRO A 170 -26.69 -0.37 6.45
N ILE A 171 -25.41 -0.10 6.70
CA ILE A 171 -24.53 -1.03 7.42
C ILE A 171 -24.61 -0.67 8.89
N GLU A 172 -25.24 -1.52 9.68
CA GLU A 172 -25.45 -1.26 11.11
C GLU A 172 -24.12 -1.14 11.87
N GLY A 173 -24.11 -0.23 12.82
CA GLY A 173 -22.98 -0.06 13.74
C GLY A 173 -21.74 0.58 13.15
N ILE A 174 -21.76 1.02 11.88
CA ILE A 174 -20.64 1.73 11.27
C ILE A 174 -21.06 3.14 10.89
N GLU A 175 -20.32 4.13 11.36
CA GLU A 175 -20.54 5.53 11.05
C GLU A 175 -19.26 6.16 10.48
N LEU A 176 -19.45 7.15 9.63
CA LEU A 176 -18.42 7.93 8.98
C LEU A 176 -18.51 9.38 9.40
N THR A 177 -17.38 10.07 9.39
CA THR A 177 -17.32 11.54 9.42
C THR A 177 -16.22 12.02 8.48
N ARG A 178 -16.29 13.26 8.04
CA ARG A 178 -15.25 13.91 7.23
C ARG A 178 -14.94 15.28 7.79
N PHE A 179 -13.69 15.54 8.04
CA PHE A 179 -13.22 16.83 8.57
C PHE A 179 -11.86 17.21 7.97
N ALA A 180 -11.57 18.51 7.95
CA ALA A 180 -10.26 19.00 7.58
C ALA A 180 -9.32 18.85 8.77
N TYR A 181 -8.15 18.26 8.55
CA TYR A 181 -7.12 18.08 9.56
C TYR A 181 -5.76 18.46 9.00
N GLN A 182 -4.96 19.12 9.82
CA GLN A 182 -3.56 19.43 9.50
C GLN A 182 -2.67 18.92 10.62
N ALA A 183 -1.86 17.92 10.33
CA ALA A 183 -0.78 17.52 11.22
C ALA A 183 0.31 18.60 11.24
N HIS A 184 1.01 18.73 12.37
CA HIS A 184 2.05 19.76 12.54
C HIS A 184 3.12 19.75 11.43
N ILE A 185 3.45 18.54 10.91
CA ILE A 185 4.46 18.35 9.86
C ILE A 185 3.88 18.49 8.43
N TRP A 186 2.58 18.70 8.27
CA TRP A 186 1.97 18.83 6.95
C TRP A 186 2.01 20.27 6.45
N SER A 187 2.33 20.45 5.17
CA SER A 187 2.36 21.74 4.49
C SER A 187 0.99 22.42 4.40
N LYS A 188 -0.09 21.59 4.38
CA LYS A 188 -1.49 22.04 4.24
C LYS A 188 -2.45 21.11 4.92
N PRO A 189 -3.70 21.58 5.23
CA PRO A 189 -4.75 20.69 5.69
C PRO A 189 -5.18 19.70 4.58
N ARG A 190 -5.60 18.50 5.00
CA ARG A 190 -6.16 17.46 4.15
C ARG A 190 -7.50 16.99 4.69
N TRP A 191 -8.34 16.50 3.80
CA TRP A 191 -9.56 15.84 4.19
C TRP A 191 -9.25 14.48 4.81
N VAL A 192 -9.78 14.25 6.00
CA VAL A 192 -9.70 12.98 6.71
C VAL A 192 -11.10 12.41 6.85
N VAL A 193 -11.24 11.12 6.55
CA VAL A 193 -12.44 10.36 6.83
C VAL A 193 -12.21 9.55 8.09
N GLY A 194 -13.02 9.81 9.10
CA GLY A 194 -13.07 9.00 10.33
C GLY A 194 -14.12 7.90 10.18
N ILE A 195 -13.78 6.71 10.63
CA ILE A 195 -14.69 5.56 10.71
C ILE A 195 -14.75 5.14 12.16
N ARG A 196 -15.96 5.00 12.70
CA ARG A 196 -16.18 4.37 14.01
C ARG A 196 -17.14 3.19 13.87
N GLN A 197 -16.85 2.15 14.62
CA GLN A 197 -17.68 0.96 14.70
C GLN A 197 -18.16 0.79 16.15
N HIS A 198 -19.45 0.62 16.32
CA HIS A 198 -20.02 0.23 17.60
C HIS A 198 -19.76 -1.26 17.82
N ILE A 199 -18.90 -1.57 18.76
CA ILE A 199 -18.61 -2.94 19.15
C ILE A 199 -19.39 -3.25 20.42
N GLU A 200 -20.33 -4.19 20.36
CA GLU A 200 -20.92 -4.75 21.57
C GLU A 200 -19.82 -5.38 22.43
N ARG A 201 -19.68 -4.92 23.67
CA ARG A 201 -18.75 -5.54 24.61
C ARG A 201 -19.22 -6.97 24.85
N ARG A 202 -18.48 -7.94 24.34
CA ARG A 202 -18.63 -9.32 24.81
C ARG A 202 -18.46 -9.31 26.33
N ALA A 203 -19.45 -9.83 27.04
CA ALA A 203 -19.34 -10.04 28.50
C ALA A 203 -18.05 -10.86 28.73
N ALA A 204 -17.23 -10.40 29.68
CA ALA A 204 -16.04 -11.16 30.06
C ALA A 204 -16.49 -12.57 30.46
N PRO A 205 -15.78 -13.63 29.98
CA PRO A 205 -16.10 -14.97 30.43
C PRO A 205 -16.05 -14.97 31.96
N LYS A 206 -17.14 -15.39 32.58
CA LYS A 206 -17.16 -15.62 34.02
C LYS A 206 -16.16 -16.73 34.30
N GLY A 207 -15.05 -16.41 34.96
CA GLY A 207 -14.07 -17.35 35.46
C GLY A 207 -14.64 -18.31 36.46
#